data_77c2748b30c400e95c9daaa91bdada2d
#
_entry.id   77c2748b30c400e95c9daaa91bdada2d
#
_cell.length_a   1.000
_cell.length_b   1.000
_cell.length_c   1.000
_cell.angle_alpha   90.00
_cell.angle_beta   90.00
_cell.angle_gamma   90.00
#
_symmetry.space_group_name_H-M   'P 1'
#
loop_
_entity.id
_entity.type
_entity.pdbx_description
1 polymer ?
#
loop_
_entity_poly.entity_id
_entity_poly.type
_entity_poly.pdbx_seq_one_letter_code
_entity_poly.pdbx_strand_id
1 'polypeptide(L)'
;MRIWGLSENKAWSPIFTPTFREHLLWWAKKDPAKINKILDLVEVVCEQPFRGIGKPEPLKYVDSNIWSRRINLEHRLVYRIKDNRIYFLQCRYHYD
;
A
#
# COMPACT_ATOMS: atom_id res chain seq x y z
N MET A 1 -4.05 -13.20 13.48
CA MET A 1 -4.64 -11.98 12.91
C MET A 1 -3.99 -10.75 13.51
N ARG A 2 -3.70 -9.79 12.67
CA ARG A 2 -3.07 -8.56 13.13
C ARG A 2 -4.13 -7.50 13.37
N ILE A 3 -4.02 -6.79 14.50
CA ILE A 3 -4.98 -5.74 14.85
C ILE A 3 -4.26 -4.39 14.81
N TRP A 4 -4.69 -3.54 13.89
CA TRP A 4 -4.08 -2.22 13.71
C TRP A 4 -4.28 -1.34 14.92
N GLY A 5 -3.21 -0.66 15.31
CA GLY A 5 -3.26 0.25 16.46
C GLY A 5 -3.01 -0.40 17.80
N LEU A 6 -3.00 -1.73 17.86
CA LEU A 6 -2.74 -2.44 19.10
C LEU A 6 -1.38 -3.09 19.16
N SER A 7 -0.64 -3.11 18.06
CA SER A 7 0.69 -3.68 18.04
C SER A 7 1.71 -2.67 18.51
N GLU A 8 2.47 -3.03 19.52
CA GLU A 8 3.54 -2.18 20.04
C GLU A 8 4.72 -2.10 19.08
N ASN A 9 4.86 -3.08 18.19
CA ASN A 9 5.97 -3.15 17.26
C ASN A 9 5.72 -2.45 15.94
N LYS A 10 4.54 -1.94 15.74
CA LYS A 10 4.21 -1.26 14.49
C LYS A 10 4.82 0.13 14.49
N ALA A 11 5.79 0.35 13.62
CA ALA A 11 6.48 1.63 13.52
C ALA A 11 5.69 2.67 12.75
N TRP A 12 4.74 2.24 11.90
CA TRP A 12 4.07 3.13 10.95
C TRP A 12 2.57 2.95 11.02
N SER A 13 1.84 4.07 11.02
CA SER A 13 0.38 4.06 11.07
C SER A 13 -0.21 4.24 9.67
N PRO A 14 -1.17 3.41 9.26
CA PRO A 14 -1.76 3.51 7.94
C PRO A 14 -2.81 4.62 7.86
N ILE A 15 -2.83 5.33 6.74
CA ILE A 15 -3.88 6.27 6.38
C ILE A 15 -4.33 5.93 4.97
N PHE A 16 -5.64 5.73 4.80
CA PHE A 16 -6.20 5.35 3.51
C PHE A 16 -6.88 6.56 2.87
N THR A 17 -6.39 6.94 1.69
CA THR A 17 -6.96 8.08 0.97
C THR A 17 -8.28 7.69 0.32
N PRO A 18 -9.12 8.68 -0.03
CA PRO A 18 -10.36 8.39 -0.76
C PRO A 18 -10.13 7.63 -2.06
N THR A 19 -9.07 7.96 -2.80
CA THR A 19 -8.74 7.27 -4.04
C THR A 19 -8.40 5.80 -3.80
N PHE A 20 -7.60 5.52 -2.76
CA PHE A 20 -7.29 4.14 -2.40
C PHE A 20 -8.58 3.36 -2.10
N ARG A 21 -9.48 3.97 -1.34
CA ARG A 21 -10.75 3.33 -1.01
C ARG A 21 -11.58 3.04 -2.25
N GLU A 22 -11.65 3.97 -3.18
CA GLU A 22 -12.35 3.77 -4.45
C GLU A 22 -11.77 2.59 -5.23
N HIS A 23 -10.44 2.49 -5.24
CA HIS A 23 -9.77 1.38 -5.90
C HIS A 23 -10.09 0.04 -5.25
N LEU A 24 -10.14 -0.01 -3.91
CA LEU A 24 -10.55 -1.24 -3.23
C LEU A 24 -11.96 -1.66 -3.63
N LEU A 25 -12.88 -0.71 -3.72
CA LEU A 25 -14.25 -1.02 -4.14
C LEU A 25 -14.28 -1.53 -5.59
N TRP A 26 -13.41 -1.01 -6.44
CA TRP A 26 -13.28 -1.54 -7.80
C TRP A 26 -12.81 -3.01 -7.79
N TRP A 27 -11.80 -3.32 -6.96
CA TRP A 27 -11.32 -4.69 -6.83
C TRP A 27 -12.41 -5.62 -6.29
N ALA A 28 -13.22 -5.13 -5.36
CA ALA A 28 -14.31 -5.93 -4.79
C ALA A 28 -15.29 -6.41 -5.86
N LYS A 29 -15.46 -5.64 -6.91
CA LYS A 29 -16.33 -6.01 -8.03
C LYS A 29 -15.62 -6.81 -9.10
N LYS A 30 -14.37 -6.44 -9.37
CA LYS A 30 -13.63 -7.01 -10.51
C LYS A 30 -12.94 -8.31 -10.18
N ASP A 31 -12.29 -8.38 -9.03
CA ASP A 31 -11.53 -9.55 -8.61
C ASP A 31 -11.36 -9.53 -7.09
N PRO A 32 -12.38 -9.96 -6.35
CA PRO A 32 -12.35 -9.85 -4.87
C PRO A 32 -11.16 -10.55 -4.21
N ALA A 33 -10.61 -11.58 -4.85
CA ALA A 33 -9.45 -12.28 -4.29
C ALA A 33 -8.24 -11.36 -4.15
N LYS A 34 -8.15 -10.31 -4.95
CA LYS A 34 -7.03 -9.38 -4.87
C LYS A 34 -7.07 -8.50 -3.63
N ILE A 35 -8.24 -8.37 -3.00
CA ILE A 35 -8.36 -7.56 -1.79
C ILE A 35 -7.50 -8.13 -0.68
N ASN A 36 -7.51 -9.45 -0.50
CA ASN A 36 -6.65 -10.07 0.52
C ASN A 36 -5.18 -9.78 0.24
N LYS A 37 -4.75 -9.89 -1.00
CA LYS A 37 -3.36 -9.61 -1.36
C LYS A 37 -3.01 -8.14 -1.09
N ILE A 38 -3.89 -7.21 -1.43
CA ILE A 38 -3.66 -5.80 -1.20
C ILE A 38 -3.55 -5.50 0.29
N LEU A 39 -4.45 -6.06 1.09
CA LEU A 39 -4.41 -5.85 2.54
C LEU A 39 -3.18 -6.49 3.18
N ASP A 40 -2.74 -7.64 2.68
CA ASP A 40 -1.48 -8.23 3.14
C ASP A 40 -0.30 -7.32 2.82
N LEU A 41 -0.28 -6.73 1.63
CA LEU A 41 0.76 -5.77 1.27
C LEU A 41 0.72 -4.54 2.17
N VAL A 42 -0.47 -4.01 2.45
CA VAL A 42 -0.64 -2.87 3.36
C VAL A 42 0.00 -3.19 4.71
N GLU A 43 -0.28 -4.37 5.24
CA GLU A 43 0.25 -4.80 6.53
C GLU A 43 1.78 -4.88 6.50
N VAL A 44 2.33 -5.50 5.46
CA VAL A 44 3.78 -5.62 5.31
C VAL A 44 4.43 -4.24 5.16
N VAL A 45 3.83 -3.35 4.40
CA VAL A 45 4.36 -1.98 4.23
C VAL A 45 4.44 -1.26 5.56
N CYS A 46 3.45 -1.40 6.41
CA CYS A 46 3.45 -0.73 7.71
C CYS A 46 4.52 -1.28 8.65
N GLU A 47 5.01 -2.48 8.40
CA GLU A 47 6.11 -3.06 9.18
C GLU A 47 7.46 -2.75 8.54
N GLN A 48 7.53 -2.82 7.23
CA GLN A 48 8.79 -2.71 6.46
C GLN A 48 8.53 -1.89 5.20
N PRO A 49 8.43 -0.56 5.31
CA PRO A 49 8.03 0.25 4.14
C PRO A 49 9.05 0.25 3.01
N PHE A 50 10.30 -0.15 3.27
CA PHE A 50 11.37 -0.06 2.27
C PHE A 50 11.78 -1.40 1.67
N ARG A 51 11.26 -2.50 2.18
CA ARG A 51 11.64 -3.83 1.70
C ARG A 51 10.55 -4.85 2.02
N GLY A 52 10.66 -6.01 1.38
CA GLY A 52 9.71 -7.09 1.56
C GLY A 52 9.06 -7.50 0.24
N ILE A 53 7.93 -8.20 0.34
CA ILE A 53 7.25 -8.74 -0.84
C ILE A 53 6.70 -7.62 -1.74
N GLY A 54 6.52 -7.95 -3.01
CA GLY A 54 5.94 -7.01 -3.98
C GLY A 54 6.93 -6.07 -4.62
N LYS A 55 8.23 -6.31 -4.45
CA LYS A 55 9.29 -5.49 -5.04
C LYS A 55 9.11 -4.01 -4.76
N PRO A 56 9.28 -3.56 -3.51
CA PRO A 56 9.16 -2.14 -3.19
C PRO A 56 10.14 -1.32 -4.00
N GLU A 57 9.66 -0.23 -4.58
CA GLU A 57 10.43 0.58 -5.50
C GLU A 57 10.13 2.05 -5.27
N PRO A 58 11.16 2.89 -5.04
CA PRO A 58 10.93 4.31 -4.87
C PRO A 58 10.59 4.96 -6.21
N LEU A 59 9.62 5.87 -6.20
CA LEU A 59 9.22 6.62 -7.39
C LEU A 59 9.85 8.00 -7.33
N LYS A 60 11.17 8.06 -7.51
CA LYS A 60 11.97 9.26 -7.30
C LYS A 60 11.56 10.44 -8.18
N TYR A 61 11.09 10.15 -9.38
CA TYR A 61 10.67 11.21 -10.29
C TYR A 61 9.31 11.81 -9.94
N VAL A 62 8.60 11.21 -9.00
CA VAL A 62 7.33 11.74 -8.51
C VAL A 62 7.57 12.54 -7.23
N ASP A 63 8.19 11.91 -6.24
CA ASP A 63 8.48 12.53 -4.95
C ASP A 63 9.45 11.62 -4.21
N SER A 64 10.28 12.19 -3.35
CA SER A 64 11.32 11.43 -2.65
C SER A 64 10.77 10.37 -1.69
N ASN A 65 9.54 10.50 -1.23
CA ASN A 65 8.96 9.57 -0.25
C ASN A 65 7.80 8.77 -0.77
N ILE A 66 7.67 8.65 -2.08
CA ILE A 66 6.62 7.84 -2.68
C ILE A 66 7.22 6.54 -3.21
N TRP A 67 6.56 5.44 -2.87
CA TRP A 67 7.00 4.09 -3.18
C TRP A 67 5.85 3.30 -3.79
N SER A 68 6.20 2.23 -4.49
CA SER A 68 5.20 1.30 -5.02
C SER A 68 5.57 -0.14 -4.71
N ARG A 69 4.55 -0.99 -4.67
CA ARG A 69 4.70 -2.45 -4.63
C ARG A 69 3.76 -3.08 -5.64
N ARG A 70 4.19 -4.19 -6.22
CA ARG A 70 3.40 -4.89 -7.21
C ARG A 70 2.25 -5.64 -6.58
N ILE A 71 1.04 -5.40 -7.09
CA ILE A 71 -0.12 -6.24 -6.81
C ILE A 71 -0.14 -7.37 -7.83
N ASN A 72 0.03 -7.03 -9.09
CA ASN A 72 0.21 -7.94 -10.21
C ASN A 72 1.00 -7.23 -11.31
N LEU A 73 1.02 -7.74 -12.52
CA LEU A 73 1.79 -7.14 -13.60
C LEU A 73 1.28 -5.75 -14.00
N GLU A 74 -0.02 -5.52 -13.86
CA GLU A 74 -0.64 -4.27 -14.33
C GLU A 74 -0.86 -3.24 -13.23
N HIS A 75 -0.97 -3.68 -11.99
CA HIS A 75 -1.42 -2.82 -10.90
C HIS A 75 -0.41 -2.73 -9.77
N ARG A 76 -0.35 -1.54 -9.16
CA ARG A 76 0.58 -1.24 -8.07
C ARG A 76 -0.16 -0.68 -6.86
N LEU A 77 0.37 -1.00 -5.70
CA LEU A 77 0.05 -0.32 -4.46
C LEU A 77 1.04 0.83 -4.34
N VAL A 78 0.54 2.06 -4.29
CA VAL A 78 1.40 3.25 -4.17
C VAL A 78 1.16 3.91 -2.84
N TYR A 79 2.24 4.26 -2.15
CA TYR A 79 2.14 4.84 -0.82
C TYR A 79 3.20 5.92 -0.59
N ARG A 80 2.88 6.83 0.31
CA ARG A 80 3.78 7.91 0.72
C ARG A 80 4.14 7.71 2.19
N ILE A 81 5.42 7.89 2.51
CA ILE A 81 5.92 7.77 3.88
C ILE A 81 6.16 9.18 4.41
N LYS A 82 5.51 9.53 5.53
CA LYS A 82 5.67 10.85 6.13
C LYS A 82 5.27 10.81 7.61
N ASP A 83 6.13 11.35 8.48
CA ASP A 83 5.82 11.54 9.91
C ASP A 83 5.32 10.28 10.62
N ASN A 84 6.02 9.17 10.41
CA ASN A 84 5.65 7.85 10.99
C ASN A 84 4.31 7.34 10.50
N ARG A 85 3.82 7.84 9.37
CA ARG A 85 2.57 7.41 8.75
C ARG A 85 2.83 6.94 7.34
N ILE A 86 2.02 6.00 6.91
CA ILE A 86 2.01 5.56 5.52
C ILE A 86 0.66 5.95 4.92
N TYR A 87 0.69 6.82 3.93
CA TYR A 87 -0.51 7.23 3.21
C TYR A 87 -0.65 6.32 2.01
N PHE A 88 -1.67 5.48 1.99
CA PHE A 88 -1.95 4.60 0.86
C PHE A 88 -2.73 5.40 -0.16
N LEU A 89 -2.07 5.70 -1.29
CA LEU A 89 -2.59 6.64 -2.28
C LEU A 89 -3.47 5.98 -3.32
N GLN A 90 -3.10 4.79 -3.76
CA GLN A 90 -3.85 4.05 -4.77
C GLN A 90 -3.44 2.60 -4.78
N CYS A 91 -4.30 1.73 -5.31
CA CYS A 91 -4.00 0.31 -5.48
C CYS A 91 -4.50 -0.20 -6.82
N ARG A 92 -4.45 0.63 -7.83
CA ARG A 92 -4.87 0.31 -9.18
C ARG A 92 -4.00 1.06 -10.16
N TYR A 93 -3.70 0.44 -11.33
CA TYR A 93 -2.85 1.01 -12.38
C TYR A 93 -1.38 1.12 -11.98
N HIS A 94 -0.55 1.41 -12.97
CA HIS A 94 0.82 1.84 -12.78
C HIS A 94 0.82 3.32 -12.43
N TYR A 95 1.82 3.72 -11.69
CA TYR A 95 2.08 5.11 -11.42
C TYR A 95 3.34 5.48 -12.20
N ASP A 96 3.16 6.20 -13.28
CA ASP A 96 4.29 6.61 -14.14
C ASP A 96 4.90 7.93 -13.71
#